data_ea19c9d20658e11d26cd89a97a3e0a0c
#
_entry.id   ea19c9d20658e11d26cd89a97a3e0a0c
#
_cell.length_a   1.000
_cell.length_b   1.000
_cell.length_c   1.000
_cell.angle_alpha   90.00
_cell.angle_beta   90.00
_cell.angle_gamma   90.00
#
_symmetry.space_group_name_H-M   'P 1'
#
loop_
_entity.id
_entity.type
_entity.pdbx_description
1 polymer ?
#
loop_
_entity_poly.entity_id
_entity_poly.type
_entity_poly.pdbx_seq_one_letter_code
_entity_poly.pdbx_strand_id
1 'polypeptide(L)'
;EAFATFMEYAACDAFMPQWQLWTTFGLDRSAAFDVDSLHSTRTIEFPVNSPADADGMFDVLTYQKGGAILRMLEQYIGPDRFRAGVSHYLKTHAYGNTETNDLWDAIEHVVSTDGGPIVPVRRLMDSWIWQAGYPLISVRIDGSELVLSQRQFTFDNSPDATLWVVPIHVRIGDTTSKVLLETDEIRIPLSDTSATIVVNANGPGFYRVEYSADLLLRITGSTLSSLDTLERYNLVDDAWNAVVAGAMSSDAYIAFLQGFTNERDLAVWQIIAASLKSLSRIVPTESEPDFATFVKTLVSPSIAHFGWKPIAGEEDLTAKLRGLIVQLLAIHGKDTDAQRQCRDILFNNTVTEPELVAAATNVVAATGDATDYEWFLGRYRDPSTPQEQIRMLYALAEFDSAELIARTCDFALTSEVKTQNAPFLLNRCIANRKHGEQAWNFVRQNWQ
;
A
#
# COMPACT_ATOMS: atom_id res chain seq x y z
N GLU A 1 3.62 -2.48 -21.47
CA GLU A 1 3.45 -1.55 -20.35
C GLU A 1 4.17 -2.03 -19.07
N ALA A 2 3.97 -3.27 -18.61
CA ALA A 2 4.61 -3.82 -17.41
C ALA A 2 6.15 -3.67 -17.41
N PHE A 3 6.80 -3.98 -18.56
CA PHE A 3 8.25 -3.83 -18.70
C PHE A 3 8.68 -2.36 -18.65
N ALA A 4 7.90 -1.45 -19.25
CA ALA A 4 8.16 -0.02 -19.20
C ALA A 4 8.06 0.49 -17.73
N THR A 5 7.03 0.08 -17.01
CA THR A 5 6.86 0.42 -15.57
C THR A 5 8.05 -0.07 -14.74
N PHE A 6 8.46 -1.32 -14.91
CA PHE A 6 9.65 -1.83 -14.21
C PHE A 6 10.91 -1.01 -14.53
N MET A 7 11.12 -0.71 -15.83
CA MET A 7 12.32 0.01 -16.28
C MET A 7 12.35 1.47 -15.80
N GLU A 8 11.19 2.14 -15.72
CA GLU A 8 11.15 3.51 -15.20
C GLU A 8 11.58 3.57 -13.74
N TYR A 9 11.06 2.65 -12.88
CA TYR A 9 11.47 2.56 -11.48
C TYR A 9 12.95 2.19 -11.35
N ALA A 10 13.44 1.22 -12.13
CA ALA A 10 14.83 0.80 -12.11
C ALA A 10 15.79 1.93 -12.53
N ALA A 11 15.44 2.68 -13.58
CA ALA A 11 16.26 3.78 -14.07
C ALA A 11 16.25 4.98 -13.10
N CYS A 12 15.09 5.34 -12.57
CA CYS A 12 14.98 6.48 -11.65
C CYS A 12 15.61 6.17 -10.28
N ASP A 13 15.47 4.95 -9.76
CA ASP A 13 16.12 4.54 -8.50
C ASP A 13 17.65 4.53 -8.64
N ALA A 14 18.18 4.08 -9.78
CA ALA A 14 19.61 4.14 -10.07
C ALA A 14 20.13 5.58 -10.21
N PHE A 15 19.31 6.51 -10.70
CA PHE A 15 19.65 7.93 -10.85
C PHE A 15 19.56 8.70 -9.53
N MET A 16 18.52 8.46 -8.72
CA MET A 16 18.23 9.16 -7.46
C MET A 16 17.87 8.16 -6.34
N PRO A 17 18.84 7.39 -5.81
CA PRO A 17 18.58 6.35 -4.81
C PRO A 17 17.91 6.86 -3.53
N GLN A 18 18.13 8.13 -3.16
CA GLN A 18 17.52 8.76 -1.99
C GLN A 18 16.00 8.95 -2.11
N TRP A 19 15.42 8.80 -3.29
CA TRP A 19 13.98 8.81 -3.48
C TRP A 19 13.31 7.49 -3.06
N GLN A 20 14.09 6.44 -2.83
CA GLN A 20 13.62 5.13 -2.37
C GLN A 20 12.46 4.57 -3.24
N LEU A 21 12.63 4.63 -4.55
CA LEU A 21 11.52 4.34 -5.48
C LEU A 21 11.03 2.90 -5.42
N TRP A 22 11.88 1.95 -5.08
CA TRP A 22 11.43 0.57 -4.87
C TRP A 22 10.53 0.42 -3.62
N THR A 23 10.72 1.26 -2.60
CA THR A 23 9.78 1.35 -1.47
C THR A 23 8.44 1.91 -1.94
N THR A 24 8.45 3.03 -2.68
CA THR A 24 7.25 3.62 -3.28
C THR A 24 6.52 2.61 -4.17
N PHE A 25 7.25 1.90 -5.03
CA PHE A 25 6.68 0.85 -5.88
C PHE A 25 6.02 -0.28 -5.08
N GLY A 26 6.62 -0.66 -3.92
CA GLY A 26 6.03 -1.62 -3.00
C GLY A 26 4.66 -1.18 -2.46
N LEU A 27 4.47 0.13 -2.25
CA LEU A 27 3.18 0.70 -1.87
C LEU A 27 2.18 0.69 -3.05
N ASP A 28 2.64 1.14 -4.22
CA ASP A 28 1.79 1.18 -5.44
C ASP A 28 1.30 -0.22 -5.83
N ARG A 29 2.11 -1.25 -5.57
CA ARG A 29 1.74 -2.66 -5.75
C ARG A 29 0.49 -3.05 -4.96
N SER A 30 0.24 -2.45 -3.78
CA SER A 30 -0.93 -2.77 -2.96
C SER A 30 -2.24 -2.45 -3.67
N ALA A 31 -2.29 -1.44 -4.54
CA ALA A 31 -3.46 -1.17 -5.37
C ALA A 31 -3.76 -2.32 -6.35
N ALA A 32 -2.72 -3.01 -6.84
CA ALA A 32 -2.92 -4.21 -7.67
C ALA A 32 -3.39 -5.40 -6.85
N PHE A 33 -2.90 -5.59 -5.62
CA PHE A 33 -3.40 -6.62 -4.72
C PHE A 33 -4.90 -6.47 -4.44
N ASP A 34 -5.38 -5.24 -4.19
CA ASP A 34 -6.79 -4.97 -3.91
C ASP A 34 -7.70 -5.38 -5.07
N VAL A 35 -7.33 -5.02 -6.30
CA VAL A 35 -8.10 -5.37 -7.51
C VAL A 35 -7.98 -6.87 -7.83
N ASP A 36 -6.79 -7.43 -7.68
CA ASP A 36 -6.49 -8.83 -8.04
C ASP A 36 -7.03 -9.84 -7.01
N SER A 37 -7.50 -9.37 -5.85
CA SER A 37 -8.22 -10.17 -4.85
C SER A 37 -9.70 -10.39 -5.18
N LEU A 38 -10.25 -9.69 -6.16
CA LEU A 38 -11.66 -9.73 -6.50
C LEU A 38 -11.95 -10.89 -7.45
N HIS A 39 -13.14 -11.50 -7.35
CA HIS A 39 -13.58 -12.51 -8.32
C HIS A 39 -13.68 -11.99 -9.77
N SER A 40 -13.83 -10.67 -9.94
CA SER A 40 -13.85 -10.01 -11.24
C SER A 40 -12.48 -9.69 -11.79
N THR A 41 -11.40 -10.11 -11.12
CA THR A 41 -10.03 -9.90 -11.61
C THR A 41 -9.78 -10.62 -12.93
N ARG A 42 -8.70 -10.25 -13.61
CA ARG A 42 -8.30 -10.81 -14.90
C ARG A 42 -6.82 -11.19 -14.91
N THR A 43 -6.43 -11.92 -15.91
CA THR A 43 -5.02 -12.19 -16.23
C THR A 43 -4.31 -10.91 -16.69
N ILE A 44 -2.98 -10.83 -16.53
CA ILE A 44 -2.18 -9.69 -17.02
C ILE A 44 -2.32 -9.58 -18.52
N GLU A 45 -2.16 -10.69 -19.22
CA GLU A 45 -2.32 -10.77 -20.67
C GLU A 45 -3.61 -11.50 -21.04
N PHE A 46 -4.36 -10.93 -21.97
CA PHE A 46 -5.59 -11.50 -22.51
C PHE A 46 -5.74 -11.11 -24.00
N PRO A 47 -6.54 -11.85 -24.79
CA PRO A 47 -6.74 -11.53 -26.20
C PRO A 47 -7.35 -10.13 -26.40
N VAL A 48 -6.69 -9.31 -27.22
CA VAL A 48 -7.14 -7.97 -27.61
C VAL A 48 -7.73 -8.07 -29.02
N ASN A 49 -9.07 -8.07 -29.12
CA ASN A 49 -9.78 -8.23 -30.38
C ASN A 49 -10.47 -6.94 -30.85
N SER A 50 -10.56 -5.93 -29.99
CA SER A 50 -11.24 -4.66 -30.24
C SER A 50 -10.52 -3.49 -29.60
N PRO A 51 -10.77 -2.23 -30.03
CA PRO A 51 -10.26 -1.04 -29.35
C PRO A 51 -10.70 -0.95 -27.87
N ALA A 52 -11.87 -1.45 -27.52
CA ALA A 52 -12.36 -1.47 -26.14
C ALA A 52 -11.54 -2.44 -25.26
N ASP A 53 -11.10 -3.58 -25.80
CA ASP A 53 -10.21 -4.50 -25.10
C ASP A 53 -8.84 -3.84 -24.85
N ALA A 54 -8.33 -3.10 -25.85
CA ALA A 54 -7.07 -2.37 -25.72
C ALA A 54 -7.17 -1.27 -24.64
N ASP A 55 -8.29 -0.53 -24.58
CA ASP A 55 -8.53 0.47 -23.53
C ASP A 55 -8.58 -0.17 -22.13
N GLY A 56 -9.15 -1.35 -22.01
CA GLY A 56 -9.22 -2.13 -20.77
C GLY A 56 -7.86 -2.63 -20.24
N MET A 57 -6.78 -2.52 -21.02
CA MET A 57 -5.42 -2.86 -20.56
C MET A 57 -4.75 -1.74 -19.76
N PHE A 58 -5.27 -0.53 -19.74
CA PHE A 58 -4.71 0.60 -19.00
C PHE A 58 -5.16 0.60 -17.54
N ASP A 59 -4.73 -0.40 -16.78
CA ASP A 59 -5.10 -0.56 -15.38
C ASP A 59 -3.95 -1.07 -14.49
N VAL A 60 -4.20 -1.13 -13.18
CA VAL A 60 -3.21 -1.55 -12.17
C VAL A 60 -2.69 -2.98 -12.36
N LEU A 61 -3.45 -3.87 -13.03
CA LEU A 61 -3.00 -5.23 -13.29
C LEU A 61 -1.94 -5.27 -14.38
N THR A 62 -2.10 -4.48 -15.43
CA THR A 62 -1.09 -4.38 -16.50
C THR A 62 0.17 -3.66 -16.00
N TYR A 63 0.01 -2.54 -15.27
CA TYR A 63 1.14 -1.71 -14.84
C TYR A 63 1.79 -2.22 -13.56
N GLN A 64 1.06 -2.18 -12.43
CA GLN A 64 1.63 -2.46 -11.10
C GLN A 64 1.85 -3.95 -10.86
N LYS A 65 0.87 -4.82 -11.14
CA LYS A 65 1.07 -6.27 -11.02
C LYS A 65 2.15 -6.74 -11.99
N GLY A 66 2.05 -6.35 -13.26
CA GLY A 66 3.04 -6.76 -14.28
C GLY A 66 4.47 -6.29 -13.94
N GLY A 67 4.63 -5.03 -13.51
CA GLY A 67 5.92 -4.49 -13.04
C GLY A 67 6.43 -5.19 -11.78
N ALA A 68 5.54 -5.54 -10.84
CA ALA A 68 5.91 -6.24 -9.60
C ALA A 68 6.40 -7.67 -9.88
N ILE A 69 5.80 -8.37 -10.83
CA ILE A 69 6.23 -9.72 -11.22
C ILE A 69 7.60 -9.68 -11.90
N LEU A 70 7.87 -8.66 -12.73
CA LEU A 70 9.20 -8.42 -13.30
C LEU A 70 10.24 -8.15 -12.21
N ARG A 71 9.90 -7.32 -11.21
CA ARG A 71 10.78 -7.06 -10.06
C ARG A 71 11.03 -8.33 -9.25
N MET A 72 10.00 -9.14 -9.01
CA MET A 72 10.10 -10.41 -8.32
C MET A 72 11.04 -11.37 -9.05
N LEU A 73 10.90 -11.50 -10.37
CA LEU A 73 11.82 -12.31 -11.21
C LEU A 73 13.25 -11.77 -11.15
N GLU A 74 13.44 -10.46 -11.36
CA GLU A 74 14.76 -9.83 -11.33
C GLU A 74 15.48 -10.06 -10.00
N GLN A 75 14.78 -9.89 -8.88
CA GLN A 75 15.35 -10.16 -7.55
C GLN A 75 15.64 -11.64 -7.33
N TYR A 76 14.81 -12.53 -7.87
CA TYR A 76 15.01 -13.97 -7.72
C TYR A 76 16.22 -14.48 -8.51
N ILE A 77 16.36 -14.15 -9.79
CA ILE A 77 17.49 -14.60 -10.62
C ILE A 77 18.76 -13.76 -10.39
N GLY A 78 18.61 -12.54 -9.89
CA GLY A 78 19.66 -11.55 -9.68
C GLY A 78 19.71 -10.49 -10.78
N PRO A 79 20.02 -9.22 -10.44
CA PRO A 79 19.92 -8.09 -11.38
C PRO A 79 20.88 -8.22 -12.56
N ASP A 80 22.07 -8.81 -12.38
CA ASP A 80 23.04 -8.97 -13.46
C ASP A 80 22.57 -9.99 -14.52
N ARG A 81 22.00 -11.11 -14.06
CA ARG A 81 21.44 -12.15 -14.94
C ARG A 81 20.21 -11.63 -15.67
N PHE A 82 19.34 -10.90 -14.97
CA PHE A 82 18.18 -10.27 -15.59
C PHE A 82 18.59 -9.27 -16.67
N ARG A 83 19.54 -8.38 -16.37
CA ARG A 83 20.09 -7.41 -17.34
C ARG A 83 20.72 -8.09 -18.55
N ALA A 84 21.48 -9.16 -18.34
CA ALA A 84 22.07 -9.94 -19.43
C ALA A 84 20.99 -10.57 -20.32
N GLY A 85 19.91 -11.12 -19.73
CA GLY A 85 18.74 -11.65 -20.43
C GLY A 85 18.04 -10.59 -21.28
N VAL A 86 17.77 -9.41 -20.69
CA VAL A 86 17.18 -8.27 -21.43
C VAL A 86 18.10 -7.79 -22.56
N SER A 87 19.41 -7.73 -22.33
CA SER A 87 20.37 -7.38 -23.38
C SER A 87 20.38 -8.41 -24.52
N HIS A 88 20.28 -9.70 -24.20
CA HIS A 88 20.16 -10.77 -25.18
C HIS A 88 18.88 -10.62 -26.00
N TYR A 89 17.74 -10.43 -25.35
CA TYR A 89 16.45 -10.18 -25.97
C TYR A 89 16.51 -9.02 -26.98
N LEU A 90 17.00 -7.84 -26.57
CA LEU A 90 17.06 -6.65 -27.43
C LEU A 90 18.00 -6.83 -28.63
N LYS A 91 19.08 -7.61 -28.50
CA LYS A 91 19.99 -7.90 -29.59
C LYS A 91 19.41 -8.90 -30.56
N THR A 92 18.74 -9.94 -30.06
CA THR A 92 18.14 -11.00 -30.90
C THR A 92 16.99 -10.46 -31.73
N HIS A 93 16.19 -9.55 -31.17
CA HIS A 93 15.00 -9.00 -31.83
C HIS A 93 15.19 -7.55 -32.30
N ALA A 94 16.45 -7.14 -32.56
CA ALA A 94 16.76 -5.78 -32.98
C ALA A 94 15.98 -5.38 -34.24
N TYR A 95 15.24 -4.26 -34.17
CA TYR A 95 14.40 -3.71 -35.22
C TYR A 95 13.25 -4.63 -35.69
N GLY A 96 12.92 -5.67 -34.92
CA GLY A 96 11.80 -6.58 -35.15
C GLY A 96 10.63 -6.33 -34.20
N ASN A 97 9.54 -7.04 -34.39
CA ASN A 97 8.43 -7.15 -33.48
C ASN A 97 8.61 -8.40 -32.60
N THR A 98 8.04 -8.36 -31.38
CA THR A 98 8.15 -9.45 -30.42
C THR A 98 6.81 -9.72 -29.74
N GLU A 99 6.69 -10.92 -29.18
CA GLU A 99 5.62 -11.33 -28.30
C GLU A 99 6.17 -11.50 -26.85
N THR A 100 5.29 -11.60 -25.89
CA THR A 100 5.62 -11.74 -24.45
C THR A 100 6.62 -12.87 -24.21
N ASN A 101 6.45 -13.97 -24.91
CA ASN A 101 7.28 -15.17 -24.76
C ASN A 101 8.74 -14.96 -25.17
N ASP A 102 9.00 -14.11 -26.15
CA ASP A 102 10.37 -13.84 -26.64
C ASP A 102 11.26 -13.27 -25.53
N LEU A 103 10.69 -12.47 -24.62
CA LEU A 103 11.43 -11.93 -23.47
C LEU A 103 11.77 -13.03 -22.45
N TRP A 104 10.81 -13.91 -22.15
CA TRP A 104 11.05 -14.99 -21.18
C TRP A 104 12.04 -16.02 -21.71
N ASP A 105 11.94 -16.39 -22.96
CA ASP A 105 12.83 -17.33 -23.60
C ASP A 105 14.28 -16.78 -23.68
N ALA A 106 14.43 -15.48 -23.92
CA ALA A 106 15.74 -14.83 -23.92
C ALA A 106 16.37 -14.77 -22.52
N ILE A 107 15.58 -14.48 -21.48
CA ILE A 107 16.08 -14.51 -20.10
C ILE A 107 16.41 -15.95 -19.70
N GLU A 108 15.55 -16.93 -19.98
CA GLU A 108 15.79 -18.34 -19.67
C GLU A 108 17.04 -18.88 -20.38
N HIS A 109 17.28 -18.49 -21.63
CA HIS A 109 18.49 -18.85 -22.34
C HIS A 109 19.76 -18.41 -21.59
N VAL A 110 19.81 -17.16 -21.12
CA VAL A 110 20.96 -16.65 -20.37
C VAL A 110 21.11 -17.39 -19.03
N VAL A 111 20.01 -17.53 -18.28
CA VAL A 111 19.99 -18.18 -16.96
C VAL A 111 20.38 -19.66 -17.06
N SER A 112 20.09 -20.34 -18.16
CA SER A 112 20.47 -21.74 -18.36
C SER A 112 21.92 -21.95 -18.86
N THR A 113 22.56 -20.90 -19.36
CA THR A 113 23.89 -21.01 -20.01
C THR A 113 25.03 -20.32 -19.24
N ASP A 114 24.71 -19.52 -18.22
CA ASP A 114 25.72 -18.75 -17.47
C ASP A 114 26.45 -19.54 -16.36
N GLY A 115 26.09 -20.81 -16.18
CA GLY A 115 26.69 -21.69 -15.13
C GLY A 115 26.14 -21.48 -13.71
N GLY A 116 25.18 -20.60 -13.54
CA GLY A 116 24.45 -20.40 -12.27
C GLY A 116 23.31 -21.41 -12.04
N PRO A 117 22.53 -21.25 -10.98
CA PRO A 117 21.34 -22.07 -10.76
C PRO A 117 20.35 -21.96 -11.91
N ILE A 118 19.87 -23.09 -12.42
CA ILE A 118 18.84 -23.12 -13.47
C ILE A 118 17.50 -22.72 -12.87
N VAL A 119 16.83 -21.77 -13.51
CA VAL A 119 15.49 -21.30 -13.15
C VAL A 119 14.57 -21.45 -14.36
N PRO A 120 13.41 -22.10 -14.23
CA PRO A 120 12.46 -22.27 -15.33
C PRO A 120 11.66 -20.97 -15.53
N VAL A 121 12.33 -19.94 -16.11
CA VAL A 121 11.78 -18.57 -16.22
C VAL A 121 10.47 -18.55 -16.96
N ARG A 122 10.39 -19.28 -18.11
CA ARG A 122 9.17 -19.36 -18.90
C ARG A 122 8.00 -19.90 -18.09
N ARG A 123 8.18 -21.06 -17.46
CA ARG A 123 7.14 -21.70 -16.64
C ARG A 123 6.73 -20.83 -15.44
N LEU A 124 7.72 -20.18 -14.82
CA LEU A 124 7.45 -19.24 -13.73
C LEU A 124 6.55 -18.12 -14.22
N MET A 125 6.96 -17.41 -15.28
CA MET A 125 6.23 -16.24 -15.78
C MET A 125 4.85 -16.61 -16.34
N ASP A 126 4.72 -17.73 -17.04
CA ASP A 126 3.42 -18.21 -17.55
C ASP A 126 2.40 -18.42 -16.41
N SER A 127 2.85 -18.89 -15.23
CA SER A 127 1.96 -19.05 -14.07
C SER A 127 1.43 -17.74 -13.50
N TRP A 128 2.05 -16.61 -13.78
CA TRP A 128 1.65 -15.28 -13.32
C TRP A 128 0.91 -14.46 -14.37
N ILE A 129 1.28 -14.62 -15.65
CA ILE A 129 0.75 -13.80 -16.73
C ILE A 129 -0.62 -14.31 -17.18
N TRP A 130 -0.77 -15.64 -17.22
CA TRP A 130 -1.97 -16.30 -17.73
C TRP A 130 -2.96 -16.73 -16.66
N GLN A 131 -2.66 -16.46 -15.38
CA GLN A 131 -3.57 -16.74 -14.26
C GLN A 131 -3.98 -15.46 -13.54
N ALA A 132 -5.28 -15.35 -13.22
CA ALA A 132 -5.84 -14.26 -12.45
C ALA A 132 -5.61 -14.51 -10.94
N GLY A 133 -5.49 -13.44 -10.16
CA GLY A 133 -5.24 -13.53 -8.72
C GLY A 133 -3.77 -13.74 -8.37
N TYR A 134 -3.51 -14.03 -7.10
CA TYR A 134 -2.18 -14.24 -6.54
C TYR A 134 -2.24 -15.14 -5.30
N PRO A 135 -1.11 -15.76 -4.89
CA PRO A 135 -1.12 -16.66 -3.74
C PRO A 135 -0.99 -15.95 -2.40
N LEU A 136 -1.57 -16.56 -1.37
CA LEU A 136 -1.23 -16.40 0.04
C LEU A 136 -0.29 -17.53 0.44
N ILE A 137 0.86 -17.16 1.00
CA ILE A 137 1.86 -18.10 1.51
C ILE A 137 1.68 -18.24 3.01
N SER A 138 1.18 -19.39 3.47
CA SER A 138 1.09 -19.70 4.89
C SER A 138 2.42 -20.24 5.39
N VAL A 139 2.85 -19.76 6.57
CA VAL A 139 4.17 -20.04 7.17
C VAL A 139 4.00 -20.63 8.55
N ARG A 140 4.48 -21.87 8.75
CA ARG A 140 4.44 -22.54 10.05
C ARG A 140 5.68 -23.41 10.27
N ILE A 141 5.96 -23.74 11.52
CA ILE A 141 6.95 -24.76 11.88
C ILE A 141 6.22 -26.05 12.22
N ASP A 142 6.68 -27.17 11.65
CA ASP A 142 6.18 -28.50 11.92
C ASP A 142 7.38 -29.40 12.30
N GLY A 143 7.50 -29.72 13.58
CA GLY A 143 8.67 -30.39 14.11
C GLY A 143 9.95 -29.58 13.91
N SER A 144 10.89 -30.11 13.10
CA SER A 144 12.14 -29.41 12.73
C SER A 144 12.12 -28.85 11.29
N GLU A 145 10.96 -28.61 10.73
CA GLU A 145 10.82 -28.11 9.37
C GLU A 145 10.03 -26.82 9.33
N LEU A 146 10.48 -25.89 8.50
CA LEU A 146 9.67 -24.77 8.04
C LEU A 146 8.79 -25.26 6.90
N VAL A 147 7.50 -25.05 7.04
CA VAL A 147 6.51 -25.42 6.04
C VAL A 147 5.96 -24.15 5.42
N LEU A 148 6.08 -24.03 4.10
CA LEU A 148 5.48 -22.99 3.28
C LEU A 148 4.44 -23.63 2.39
N SER A 149 3.19 -23.18 2.49
CA SER A 149 2.10 -23.65 1.63
C SER A 149 1.42 -22.49 0.93
N GLN A 150 0.90 -22.72 -0.28
CA GLN A 150 0.21 -21.71 -1.05
C GLN A 150 -1.27 -22.03 -1.25
N ARG A 151 -2.09 -21.01 -1.28
CA ARG A 151 -3.46 -21.00 -1.79
C ARG A 151 -3.75 -19.66 -2.45
N GLN A 152 -4.75 -19.57 -3.31
CA GLN A 152 -5.17 -18.26 -3.81
C GLN A 152 -5.68 -17.39 -2.65
N PHE A 153 -5.29 -16.12 -2.65
CA PHE A 153 -5.87 -15.12 -1.75
C PHE A 153 -7.17 -14.58 -2.32
N THR A 154 -8.24 -14.62 -1.54
CA THR A 154 -9.52 -13.95 -1.78
C THR A 154 -10.09 -13.45 -0.46
N PHE A 155 -10.85 -12.36 -0.48
CA PHE A 155 -11.42 -11.81 0.77
C PHE A 155 -12.50 -12.70 1.39
N ASP A 156 -13.15 -13.54 0.62
CA ASP A 156 -14.19 -14.48 1.11
C ASP A 156 -13.64 -15.88 1.39
N ASN A 157 -12.33 -16.08 1.25
CA ASN A 157 -11.67 -17.38 1.41
C ASN A 157 -12.29 -18.51 0.57
N SER A 158 -12.82 -18.19 -0.61
CA SER A 158 -13.35 -19.18 -1.54
C SER A 158 -12.25 -20.20 -1.91
N PRO A 159 -12.55 -21.51 -1.87
CA PRO A 159 -11.58 -22.51 -2.26
C PRO A 159 -11.28 -22.45 -3.76
N ASP A 160 -10.00 -22.40 -4.11
CA ASP A 160 -9.50 -22.49 -5.46
C ASP A 160 -8.26 -23.41 -5.51
N ALA A 161 -8.11 -24.17 -6.57
CA ALA A 161 -6.99 -25.10 -6.76
C ALA A 161 -5.86 -24.50 -7.60
N THR A 162 -5.94 -23.21 -7.94
CA THR A 162 -4.91 -22.52 -8.73
C THR A 162 -3.60 -22.45 -7.93
N LEU A 163 -2.51 -22.86 -8.57
CA LEU A 163 -1.16 -22.80 -8.01
C LEU A 163 -0.26 -21.98 -8.91
N TRP A 164 0.64 -21.24 -8.30
CA TRP A 164 1.69 -20.46 -8.96
C TRP A 164 3.06 -21.12 -8.78
N VAL A 165 3.97 -20.83 -9.65
CA VAL A 165 5.41 -21.06 -9.42
C VAL A 165 5.93 -19.83 -8.70
N VAL A 166 6.08 -19.91 -7.37
CA VAL A 166 6.36 -18.76 -6.51
C VAL A 166 7.84 -18.70 -6.13
N PRO A 167 8.57 -17.68 -6.61
CA PRO A 167 9.94 -17.44 -6.16
C PRO A 167 9.92 -16.76 -4.79
N ILE A 168 10.39 -17.45 -3.76
CA ILE A 168 10.33 -16.99 -2.39
C ILE A 168 11.74 -16.71 -1.86
N HIS A 169 11.94 -15.52 -1.28
CA HIS A 169 13.09 -15.20 -0.46
C HIS A 169 12.75 -15.51 1.00
N VAL A 170 13.52 -16.41 1.62
CA VAL A 170 13.35 -16.79 3.03
C VAL A 170 14.60 -16.43 3.80
N ARG A 171 14.46 -15.64 4.87
CA ARG A 171 15.53 -15.38 5.83
C ARG A 171 15.25 -16.16 7.10
N ILE A 172 16.22 -16.99 7.53
CA ILE A 172 16.20 -17.78 8.76
C ILE A 172 17.42 -17.32 9.60
N GLY A 173 17.14 -16.67 10.72
CA GLY A 173 18.18 -15.92 11.45
C GLY A 173 18.82 -14.88 10.51
N ASP A 174 20.14 -14.96 10.34
CA ASP A 174 20.92 -14.05 9.49
C ASP A 174 21.14 -14.59 8.05
N THR A 175 20.62 -15.76 7.73
CA THR A 175 20.85 -16.40 6.42
C THR A 175 19.63 -16.24 5.52
N THR A 176 19.81 -15.60 4.36
CA THR A 176 18.79 -15.53 3.32
C THR A 176 19.02 -16.58 2.25
N SER A 177 17.99 -17.32 1.91
CA SER A 177 17.96 -18.30 0.83
C SER A 177 16.81 -18.04 -0.13
N LYS A 178 16.90 -18.62 -1.31
CA LYS A 178 15.87 -18.53 -2.36
C LYS A 178 15.31 -19.92 -2.59
N VAL A 179 13.98 -20.04 -2.56
CA VAL A 179 13.28 -21.30 -2.81
C VAL A 179 12.22 -21.08 -3.89
N LEU A 180 11.92 -22.11 -4.66
CA LEU A 180 10.87 -22.08 -5.65
C LEU A 180 9.73 -23.00 -5.18
N LEU A 181 8.58 -22.43 -4.86
CA LEU A 181 7.39 -23.18 -4.48
C LEU A 181 6.58 -23.48 -5.73
N GLU A 182 6.65 -24.73 -6.21
CA GLU A 182 6.01 -25.19 -7.46
C GLU A 182 4.77 -26.05 -7.22
N THR A 183 4.56 -26.44 -5.95
CA THR A 183 3.48 -27.29 -5.49
C THR A 183 2.66 -26.57 -4.43
N ASP A 184 1.66 -27.20 -3.87
CA ASP A 184 0.85 -26.67 -2.76
C ASP A 184 1.67 -26.44 -1.47
N GLU A 185 2.72 -27.23 -1.23
CA GLU A 185 3.56 -27.13 -0.02
C GLU A 185 5.03 -27.46 -0.34
N ILE A 186 5.95 -26.79 0.37
CA ILE A 186 7.37 -27.13 0.45
C ILE A 186 7.82 -27.20 1.91
N ARG A 187 8.76 -28.10 2.22
CA ARG A 187 9.34 -28.28 3.55
C ARG A 187 10.83 -28.01 3.51
N ILE A 188 11.30 -27.17 4.44
CA ILE A 188 12.69 -26.73 4.55
C ILE A 188 13.20 -27.14 5.93
N PRO A 189 14.24 -27.99 6.03
CA PRO A 189 14.81 -28.37 7.31
C PRO A 189 15.37 -27.17 8.08
N LEU A 190 15.06 -27.08 9.38
CA LEU A 190 15.56 -26.04 10.28
C LEU A 190 16.61 -26.62 11.19
N SER A 191 17.77 -26.00 11.26
CA SER A 191 18.81 -26.33 12.28
C SER A 191 18.48 -25.75 13.65
N ASP A 192 17.69 -24.67 13.68
CA ASP A 192 17.21 -23.99 14.88
C ASP A 192 15.74 -23.54 14.68
N THR A 193 14.83 -24.21 15.37
CA THR A 193 13.40 -23.90 15.34
C THR A 193 13.02 -22.64 16.13
N SER A 194 13.96 -22.08 16.90
CA SER A 194 13.77 -20.81 17.62
C SER A 194 14.19 -19.59 16.79
N ALA A 195 14.86 -19.79 15.66
CA ALA A 195 15.31 -18.72 14.79
C ALA A 195 14.14 -17.88 14.28
N THR A 196 14.36 -16.59 14.07
CA THR A 196 13.41 -15.71 13.40
C THR A 196 13.33 -16.08 11.92
N ILE A 197 12.11 -16.18 11.41
CA ILE A 197 11.83 -16.51 10.01
C ILE A 197 11.11 -15.34 9.35
N VAL A 198 11.68 -14.86 8.24
CA VAL A 198 11.08 -13.82 7.41
C VAL A 198 10.90 -14.38 6.01
N VAL A 199 9.65 -14.48 5.57
CA VAL A 199 9.26 -14.87 4.21
C VAL A 199 8.97 -13.60 3.41
N ASN A 200 9.31 -13.58 2.15
CA ASN A 200 9.38 -12.39 1.32
C ASN A 200 10.45 -11.39 1.82
N ALA A 201 11.63 -11.92 2.19
CA ALA A 201 12.75 -11.09 2.65
C ALA A 201 13.13 -10.04 1.59
N ASN A 202 13.34 -8.80 2.01
CA ASN A 202 13.46 -7.56 1.22
C ASN A 202 12.19 -7.15 0.45
N GLY A 203 11.10 -7.88 0.57
CA GLY A 203 9.77 -7.50 0.09
C GLY A 203 9.48 -7.54 -1.43
N PRO A 204 10.22 -8.27 -2.30
CA PRO A 204 10.02 -8.14 -3.76
C PRO A 204 8.84 -8.96 -4.31
N GLY A 205 8.29 -9.90 -3.54
CA GLY A 205 7.28 -10.85 -4.02
C GLY A 205 5.90 -10.22 -4.26
N PHE A 206 5.18 -10.72 -5.27
CA PHE A 206 3.78 -10.39 -5.50
C PHE A 206 2.88 -11.47 -4.89
N TYR A 207 2.93 -11.62 -3.58
CA TYR A 207 2.12 -12.55 -2.78
C TYR A 207 1.99 -12.04 -1.35
N ARG A 208 0.94 -12.45 -0.66
CA ARG A 208 0.75 -12.18 0.77
C ARG A 208 1.36 -13.29 1.62
N VAL A 209 1.72 -12.97 2.85
CA VAL A 209 2.31 -13.92 3.80
C VAL A 209 1.47 -13.99 5.07
N GLU A 210 1.09 -15.20 5.46
CA GLU A 210 0.35 -15.49 6.69
C GLU A 210 1.21 -16.32 7.63
N TYR A 211 1.71 -15.71 8.69
CA TYR A 211 2.48 -16.40 9.70
C TYR A 211 1.57 -17.06 10.75
N SER A 212 1.97 -18.24 11.26
CA SER A 212 1.38 -18.76 12.49
C SER A 212 1.58 -17.76 13.64
N ALA A 213 0.67 -17.76 14.62
CA ALA A 213 0.66 -16.75 15.69
C ALA A 213 1.98 -16.67 16.47
N ASP A 214 2.62 -17.81 16.71
CA ASP A 214 3.92 -17.88 17.41
C ASP A 214 5.06 -17.27 16.59
N LEU A 215 5.08 -17.47 15.26
CA LEU A 215 6.06 -16.85 14.37
C LEU A 215 5.86 -15.34 14.26
N LEU A 216 4.61 -14.90 14.16
CA LEU A 216 4.29 -13.47 14.12
C LEU A 216 4.73 -12.76 15.40
N LEU A 217 4.50 -13.37 16.57
CA LEU A 217 4.96 -12.85 17.86
C LEU A 217 6.49 -12.76 17.96
N ARG A 218 7.24 -13.71 17.41
CA ARG A 218 8.71 -13.63 17.36
C ARG A 218 9.19 -12.43 16.53
N ILE A 219 8.56 -12.20 15.38
CA ILE A 219 8.91 -11.06 14.49
C ILE A 219 8.60 -9.74 15.18
N THR A 220 7.42 -9.58 15.75
CA THR A 220 6.97 -8.30 16.35
C THR A 220 7.62 -8.00 17.69
N GLY A 221 8.17 -9.00 18.37
CA GLY A 221 8.82 -8.84 19.68
C GLY A 221 10.21 -8.19 19.58
N SER A 222 11.21 -8.97 19.16
CA SER A 222 12.61 -8.56 19.22
C SER A 222 13.22 -8.18 17.87
N THR A 223 12.58 -8.56 16.76
CA THR A 223 13.18 -8.53 15.42
C THR A 223 12.67 -7.39 14.55
N LEU A 224 11.54 -6.78 14.91
CA LEU A 224 10.88 -5.77 14.08
C LEU A 224 11.83 -4.62 13.64
N SER A 225 12.70 -4.17 14.55
CA SER A 225 13.65 -3.09 14.27
C SER A 225 14.79 -3.48 13.32
N SER A 226 15.01 -4.78 13.09
CA SER A 226 16.02 -5.29 12.15
C SER A 226 15.45 -5.59 10.77
N LEU A 227 14.14 -5.47 10.58
CA LEU A 227 13.49 -5.65 9.29
C LEU A 227 13.66 -4.41 8.41
N ASP A 228 13.78 -4.63 7.10
CA ASP A 228 13.74 -3.55 6.12
C ASP A 228 12.35 -2.90 6.07
N THR A 229 12.30 -1.68 5.54
CA THR A 229 11.05 -0.91 5.41
C THR A 229 9.95 -1.70 4.69
N LEU A 230 10.25 -2.33 3.55
CA LEU A 230 9.25 -3.13 2.81
C LEU A 230 8.82 -4.39 3.56
N GLU A 231 9.70 -5.01 4.34
CA GLU A 231 9.34 -6.14 5.19
C GLU A 231 8.34 -5.72 6.26
N ARG A 232 8.58 -4.59 6.93
CA ARG A 232 7.65 -4.04 7.94
C ARG A 232 6.33 -3.59 7.32
N TYR A 233 6.40 -2.93 6.14
CA TYR A 233 5.22 -2.55 5.38
C TYR A 233 4.36 -3.78 5.03
N ASN A 234 4.96 -4.81 4.44
CA ASN A 234 4.27 -6.03 4.06
C ASN A 234 3.64 -6.73 5.27
N LEU A 235 4.32 -6.78 6.42
CA LEU A 235 3.75 -7.34 7.65
C LEU A 235 2.45 -6.64 8.06
N VAL A 236 2.41 -5.32 7.99
CA VAL A 236 1.20 -4.55 8.34
C VAL A 236 0.11 -4.73 7.29
N ASP A 237 0.46 -4.67 6.00
CA ASP A 237 -0.49 -4.82 4.89
C ASP A 237 -1.10 -6.23 4.86
N ASP A 238 -0.28 -7.27 5.03
CA ASP A 238 -0.75 -8.65 5.09
C ASP A 238 -1.64 -8.91 6.31
N ALA A 239 -1.26 -8.41 7.50
CA ALA A 239 -2.07 -8.52 8.71
C ALA A 239 -3.39 -7.77 8.58
N TRP A 240 -3.39 -6.56 7.99
CA TRP A 240 -4.61 -5.80 7.74
C TRP A 240 -5.55 -6.55 6.78
N ASN A 241 -5.02 -7.09 5.69
CA ASN A 241 -5.82 -7.84 4.74
C ASN A 241 -6.31 -9.19 5.30
N ALA A 242 -5.59 -9.79 6.25
CA ALA A 242 -6.10 -10.93 7.02
C ALA A 242 -7.30 -10.53 7.90
N VAL A 243 -7.33 -9.31 8.45
CA VAL A 243 -8.52 -8.79 9.15
C VAL A 243 -9.69 -8.61 8.20
N VAL A 244 -9.47 -8.00 7.04
CA VAL A 244 -10.52 -7.78 6.03
C VAL A 244 -11.10 -9.12 5.53
N ALA A 245 -10.25 -10.13 5.36
CA ALA A 245 -10.65 -11.49 4.98
C ALA A 245 -11.23 -12.33 6.14
N GLY A 246 -11.30 -11.79 7.36
CA GLY A 246 -11.81 -12.49 8.53
C GLY A 246 -10.88 -13.58 9.09
N ALA A 247 -9.63 -13.66 8.62
CA ALA A 247 -8.62 -14.60 9.09
C ALA A 247 -7.93 -14.13 10.40
N MET A 248 -7.96 -12.81 10.68
CA MET A 248 -7.45 -12.22 11.91
C MET A 248 -8.55 -11.36 12.56
N SER A 249 -8.67 -11.38 13.89
CA SER A 249 -9.59 -10.48 14.57
C SER A 249 -9.02 -9.05 14.67
N SER A 250 -9.91 -8.05 14.74
CA SER A 250 -9.50 -6.65 14.94
C SER A 250 -8.71 -6.46 16.24
N ASP A 251 -9.04 -7.18 17.31
CA ASP A 251 -8.32 -7.12 18.59
C ASP A 251 -6.89 -7.66 18.45
N ALA A 252 -6.71 -8.78 17.72
CA ALA A 252 -5.38 -9.33 17.45
C ALA A 252 -4.55 -8.36 16.60
N TYR A 253 -5.16 -7.68 15.64
CA TYR A 253 -4.50 -6.66 14.83
C TYR A 253 -4.10 -5.42 15.65
N ILE A 254 -4.97 -4.94 16.53
CA ILE A 254 -4.66 -3.83 17.46
C ILE A 254 -3.48 -4.21 18.37
N ALA A 255 -3.48 -5.44 18.91
CA ALA A 255 -2.35 -5.93 19.70
C ALA A 255 -1.05 -6.03 18.88
N PHE A 256 -1.15 -6.49 17.62
CA PHE A 256 -0.02 -6.53 16.69
C PHE A 256 0.57 -5.13 16.43
N LEU A 257 -0.27 -4.11 16.20
CA LEU A 257 0.18 -2.74 15.96
C LEU A 257 0.93 -2.11 17.14
N GLN A 258 0.75 -2.60 18.37
CA GLN A 258 1.52 -2.12 19.52
C GLN A 258 3.03 -2.30 19.36
N GLY A 259 3.48 -3.27 18.56
CA GLY A 259 4.89 -3.45 18.21
C GLY A 259 5.49 -2.28 17.43
N PHE A 260 4.66 -1.47 16.75
CA PHE A 260 5.09 -0.39 15.85
C PHE A 260 5.17 1.01 16.52
N THR A 261 5.11 1.11 17.84
CA THR A 261 5.23 2.40 18.55
C THR A 261 6.52 3.16 18.26
N ASN A 262 7.59 2.44 17.91
CA ASN A 262 8.89 3.02 17.55
C ASN A 262 9.11 3.14 16.03
N GLU A 263 8.09 2.96 15.22
CA GLU A 263 8.20 3.12 13.76
C GLU A 263 8.52 4.56 13.37
N ARG A 264 9.40 4.74 12.35
CA ARG A 264 9.88 6.05 11.91
C ARG A 264 9.87 6.19 10.38
N ASP A 265 9.34 5.21 9.68
CA ASP A 265 9.29 5.21 8.22
C ASP A 265 7.90 5.64 7.72
N LEU A 266 7.90 6.52 6.72
CA LEU A 266 6.66 7.05 6.13
C LEU A 266 5.81 5.94 5.50
N ALA A 267 6.43 5.01 4.76
CA ALA A 267 5.72 3.95 4.06
C ALA A 267 4.96 3.04 5.04
N VAL A 268 5.60 2.65 6.14
CA VAL A 268 4.96 1.81 7.17
C VAL A 268 3.84 2.59 7.88
N TRP A 269 4.05 3.87 8.18
CA TRP A 269 3.01 4.70 8.77
C TRP A 269 1.82 4.95 7.83
N GLN A 270 2.03 4.97 6.51
CA GLN A 270 0.94 5.11 5.54
C GLN A 270 -0.03 3.93 5.59
N ILE A 271 0.48 2.69 5.63
CA ILE A 271 -0.40 1.51 5.74
C ILE A 271 -1.04 1.40 7.13
N ILE A 272 -0.32 1.74 8.21
CA ILE A 272 -0.91 1.83 9.55
C ILE A 272 -2.05 2.86 9.56
N ALA A 273 -1.83 4.06 9.00
CA ALA A 273 -2.85 5.11 8.94
C ALA A 273 -4.08 4.68 8.13
N ALA A 274 -3.89 4.02 6.99
CA ALA A 274 -4.98 3.51 6.16
C ALA A 274 -5.82 2.47 6.91
N SER A 275 -5.18 1.53 7.61
CA SER A 275 -5.87 0.52 8.41
C SER A 275 -6.61 1.14 9.61
N LEU A 276 -5.99 2.10 10.32
CA LEU A 276 -6.65 2.81 11.44
C LEU A 276 -7.85 3.64 10.97
N LYS A 277 -7.73 4.30 9.80
CA LYS A 277 -8.85 5.01 9.18
C LYS A 277 -10.00 4.06 8.86
N SER A 278 -9.72 2.89 8.33
CA SER A 278 -10.71 1.86 8.01
C SER A 278 -11.36 1.30 9.28
N LEU A 279 -10.57 0.95 10.30
CA LEU A 279 -11.07 0.51 11.62
C LEU A 279 -11.96 1.58 12.24
N SER A 280 -11.59 2.86 12.18
CA SER A 280 -12.39 3.94 12.77
C SER A 280 -13.80 4.03 12.22
N ARG A 281 -14.09 3.46 11.05
CA ARG A 281 -15.43 3.44 10.43
C ARG A 281 -16.34 2.36 11.02
N ILE A 282 -15.76 1.32 11.60
CA ILE A 282 -16.50 0.15 12.12
C ILE A 282 -16.44 0.03 13.65
N VAL A 283 -15.60 0.83 14.31
CA VAL A 283 -15.55 0.87 15.77
C VAL A 283 -16.90 1.33 16.34
N PRO A 284 -17.54 0.54 17.23
CA PRO A 284 -18.76 0.95 17.91
C PRO A 284 -18.56 2.24 18.70
N THR A 285 -19.63 3.05 18.81
CA THR A 285 -19.56 4.36 19.48
C THR A 285 -19.08 4.26 20.94
N GLU A 286 -19.48 3.21 21.65
CA GLU A 286 -19.05 2.92 23.03
C GLU A 286 -17.55 2.63 23.14
N SER A 287 -16.93 2.10 22.10
CA SER A 287 -15.49 1.76 22.04
C SER A 287 -14.61 2.87 21.43
N GLU A 288 -15.21 3.97 20.93
CA GLU A 288 -14.45 5.08 20.35
C GLU A 288 -13.42 5.70 21.32
N PRO A 289 -13.70 5.86 22.64
CA PRO A 289 -12.70 6.41 23.56
C PRO A 289 -11.47 5.50 23.74
N ASP A 290 -11.68 4.18 23.77
CA ASP A 290 -10.59 3.20 23.88
C ASP A 290 -9.75 3.17 22.61
N PHE A 291 -10.39 3.20 21.44
CA PHE A 291 -9.72 3.31 20.15
C PHE A 291 -8.89 4.60 20.05
N ALA A 292 -9.44 5.74 20.47
CA ALA A 292 -8.72 7.00 20.49
C ALA A 292 -7.50 6.95 21.42
N THR A 293 -7.63 6.34 22.58
CA THR A 293 -6.53 6.13 23.54
C THR A 293 -5.45 5.24 22.95
N PHE A 294 -5.83 4.16 22.27
CA PHE A 294 -4.89 3.29 21.56
C PHE A 294 -4.12 4.06 20.48
N VAL A 295 -4.81 4.80 19.59
CA VAL A 295 -4.16 5.59 18.54
C VAL A 295 -3.21 6.62 19.14
N LYS A 296 -3.64 7.36 20.18
CA LYS A 296 -2.79 8.31 20.88
C LYS A 296 -1.52 7.66 21.44
N THR A 297 -1.64 6.49 22.06
CA THR A 297 -0.50 5.74 22.60
C THR A 297 0.46 5.31 21.48
N LEU A 298 -0.08 4.81 20.38
CA LEU A 298 0.70 4.34 19.23
C LEU A 298 1.52 5.46 18.60
N VAL A 299 0.95 6.66 18.41
CA VAL A 299 1.60 7.76 17.68
C VAL A 299 2.46 8.68 18.56
N SER A 300 2.26 8.67 19.90
CA SER A 300 2.94 9.61 20.83
C SER A 300 4.47 9.55 20.75
N PRO A 301 5.14 8.39 20.65
CA PRO A 301 6.60 8.34 20.50
C PRO A 301 7.09 8.99 19.20
N SER A 302 6.31 8.93 18.12
CA SER A 302 6.65 9.56 16.84
C SER A 302 6.47 11.08 16.91
N ILE A 303 5.40 11.58 17.55
CA ILE A 303 5.25 13.03 17.80
C ILE A 303 6.37 13.56 18.68
N ALA A 304 6.76 12.83 19.73
CA ALA A 304 7.88 13.24 20.59
C ALA A 304 9.21 13.29 19.82
N HIS A 305 9.40 12.41 18.85
CA HIS A 305 10.62 12.35 18.05
C HIS A 305 10.67 13.45 16.97
N PHE A 306 9.62 13.61 16.17
CA PHE A 306 9.61 14.54 15.02
C PHE A 306 9.22 15.97 15.40
N GLY A 307 8.52 16.16 16.51
CA GLY A 307 8.05 17.47 16.98
C GLY A 307 7.03 18.13 16.02
N TRP A 308 6.73 19.40 16.31
CA TRP A 308 5.78 20.24 15.59
C TRP A 308 6.42 21.26 14.64
N LYS A 309 7.73 21.28 14.56
CA LYS A 309 8.48 22.25 13.74
C LYS A 309 9.49 21.49 12.90
N PRO A 310 9.63 21.85 11.62
CA PRO A 310 10.68 21.30 10.79
C PRO A 310 12.06 21.62 11.35
N ILE A 311 12.99 20.70 11.15
CA ILE A 311 14.40 20.88 11.50
C ILE A 311 15.16 21.24 10.22
N ALA A 312 16.06 22.20 10.29
CA ALA A 312 16.85 22.59 9.12
C ALA A 312 17.63 21.39 8.53
N GLY A 313 17.43 21.11 7.25
CA GLY A 313 18.09 20.01 6.54
C GLY A 313 17.42 18.64 6.73
N GLU A 314 16.21 18.58 7.27
CA GLU A 314 15.46 17.32 7.31
C GLU A 314 15.03 16.88 5.88
N GLU A 315 14.85 15.59 5.71
CA GLU A 315 14.40 15.00 4.45
C GLU A 315 12.90 15.27 4.19
N ASP A 316 12.51 15.41 2.93
CA ASP A 316 11.11 15.64 2.51
C ASP A 316 10.14 14.58 3.04
N LEU A 317 10.57 13.33 3.11
CA LEU A 317 9.78 12.23 3.65
C LEU A 317 9.48 12.40 5.15
N THR A 318 10.38 13.02 5.92
CA THR A 318 10.16 13.34 7.33
C THR A 318 9.05 14.39 7.51
N ALA A 319 9.03 15.41 6.65
CA ALA A 319 7.96 16.42 6.68
C ALA A 319 6.59 15.80 6.41
N LYS A 320 6.49 14.93 5.40
CA LYS A 320 5.25 14.18 5.08
C LYS A 320 4.82 13.27 6.25
N LEU A 321 5.76 12.54 6.84
CA LEU A 321 5.49 11.67 7.99
C LEU A 321 4.98 12.48 9.18
N ARG A 322 5.60 13.62 9.51
CA ARG A 322 5.14 14.52 10.57
C ARG A 322 3.68 14.93 10.35
N GLY A 323 3.32 15.35 9.13
CA GLY A 323 1.95 15.71 8.79
C GLY A 323 0.97 14.55 8.99
N LEU A 324 1.33 13.34 8.58
CA LEU A 324 0.53 12.13 8.75
C LEU A 324 0.31 11.80 10.24
N ILE A 325 1.36 11.81 11.05
CA ILE A 325 1.28 11.53 12.49
C ILE A 325 0.43 12.56 13.22
N VAL A 326 0.55 13.85 12.86
CA VAL A 326 -0.31 14.92 13.40
C VAL A 326 -1.79 14.66 13.11
N GLN A 327 -2.13 14.26 11.88
CA GLN A 327 -3.51 13.92 11.52
C GLN A 327 -4.03 12.73 12.33
N LEU A 328 -3.25 11.67 12.47
CA LEU A 328 -3.64 10.50 13.26
C LEU A 328 -3.89 10.88 14.72
N LEU A 329 -2.99 11.65 15.33
CA LEU A 329 -3.12 12.10 16.72
C LEU A 329 -4.38 12.97 16.92
N ALA A 330 -4.58 13.97 16.08
CA ALA A 330 -5.62 14.96 16.26
C ALA A 330 -7.02 14.42 15.90
N ILE A 331 -7.14 13.61 14.81
CA ILE A 331 -8.43 13.12 14.30
C ILE A 331 -8.81 11.81 15.00
N HIS A 332 -7.96 10.78 14.88
CA HIS A 332 -8.29 9.45 15.41
C HIS A 332 -7.91 9.30 16.87
N GLY A 333 -6.84 9.94 17.35
CA GLY A 333 -6.47 10.02 18.75
C GLY A 333 -7.28 11.04 19.55
N LYS A 334 -8.12 11.86 18.88
CA LYS A 334 -8.97 12.91 19.49
C LYS A 334 -8.21 13.83 20.45
N ASP A 335 -6.92 14.10 20.16
CA ASP A 335 -6.06 14.91 21.02
C ASP A 335 -6.39 16.40 20.86
N THR A 336 -6.98 17.00 21.90
CA THR A 336 -7.45 18.40 21.88
C THR A 336 -6.32 19.42 21.79
N ASP A 337 -5.12 19.09 22.30
CA ASP A 337 -3.97 19.97 22.20
C ASP A 337 -3.42 19.97 20.77
N ALA A 338 -3.39 18.81 20.11
CA ALA A 338 -3.03 18.71 18.71
C ALA A 338 -4.04 19.44 17.81
N GLN A 339 -5.34 19.31 18.08
CA GLN A 339 -6.39 20.05 17.36
C GLN A 339 -6.21 21.56 17.50
N ARG A 340 -5.93 22.06 18.70
CA ARG A 340 -5.66 23.47 18.96
C ARG A 340 -4.42 23.96 18.21
N GLN A 341 -3.32 23.22 18.24
CA GLN A 341 -2.11 23.57 17.50
C GLN A 341 -2.36 23.60 15.97
N CYS A 342 -3.16 22.68 15.43
CA CYS A 342 -3.55 22.72 14.02
C CYS A 342 -4.37 23.97 13.68
N ARG A 343 -5.27 24.41 14.55
CA ARG A 343 -6.01 25.68 14.38
C ARG A 343 -5.05 26.88 14.36
N ASP A 344 -4.07 26.91 15.27
CA ASP A 344 -3.06 27.98 15.31
C ASP A 344 -2.19 28.00 14.04
N ILE A 345 -1.84 26.83 13.50
CA ILE A 345 -1.11 26.73 12.23
C ILE A 345 -1.94 27.33 11.09
N LEU A 346 -3.21 26.93 10.97
CA LEU A 346 -4.05 27.31 9.85
C LEU A 346 -4.49 28.77 9.89
N PHE A 347 -4.93 29.27 11.04
CA PHE A 347 -5.52 30.61 11.17
C PHE A 347 -4.50 31.70 11.56
N ASN A 348 -3.45 31.35 12.30
CA ASN A 348 -2.46 32.30 12.82
C ASN A 348 -1.10 32.19 12.12
N ASN A 349 -0.96 31.30 11.13
CA ASN A 349 0.27 31.06 10.36
C ASN A 349 1.51 30.82 11.25
N THR A 350 1.34 30.12 12.36
CA THR A 350 2.43 29.83 13.31
C THR A 350 3.51 28.92 12.76
N VAL A 351 3.18 28.15 11.72
CA VAL A 351 4.09 27.31 10.92
C VAL A 351 3.69 27.43 9.47
N THR A 352 4.67 27.51 8.56
CA THR A 352 4.48 27.67 7.11
C THR A 352 4.96 26.47 6.29
N GLU A 353 5.37 25.39 6.97
CA GLU A 353 5.79 24.15 6.31
C GLU A 353 4.57 23.51 5.61
N PRO A 354 4.67 23.20 4.29
CA PRO A 354 3.50 22.83 3.48
C PRO A 354 2.76 21.57 3.96
N GLU A 355 3.48 20.56 4.44
CA GLU A 355 2.88 19.29 4.88
C GLU A 355 2.13 19.44 6.21
N LEU A 356 2.66 20.25 7.13
CA LEU A 356 1.96 20.59 8.38
C LEU A 356 0.74 21.49 8.13
N VAL A 357 0.82 22.43 7.19
CA VAL A 357 -0.34 23.25 6.78
C VAL A 357 -1.40 22.35 6.14
N ALA A 358 -1.01 21.37 5.33
CA ALA A 358 -1.94 20.41 4.75
C ALA A 358 -2.60 19.52 5.83
N ALA A 359 -1.81 19.04 6.78
CA ALA A 359 -2.31 18.28 7.92
C ALA A 359 -3.28 19.10 8.78
N ALA A 360 -2.90 20.35 9.12
CA ALA A 360 -3.74 21.26 9.89
C ALA A 360 -5.07 21.57 9.17
N THR A 361 -5.03 21.73 7.85
CA THR A 361 -6.24 21.89 7.02
C THR A 361 -7.21 20.73 7.22
N ASN A 362 -6.72 19.48 7.09
CA ASN A 362 -7.54 18.28 7.26
C ASN A 362 -8.08 18.12 8.70
N VAL A 363 -7.22 18.40 9.70
CA VAL A 363 -7.61 18.33 11.11
C VAL A 363 -8.71 19.35 11.44
N VAL A 364 -8.54 20.62 11.01
CA VAL A 364 -9.54 21.64 11.29
C VAL A 364 -10.85 21.35 10.56
N ALA A 365 -10.82 20.84 9.34
CA ALA A 365 -12.02 20.41 8.63
C ALA A 365 -12.73 19.25 9.37
N ALA A 366 -11.98 18.21 9.79
CA ALA A 366 -12.57 17.05 10.44
C ALA A 366 -13.09 17.31 11.87
N THR A 367 -12.65 18.39 12.51
CA THR A 367 -13.02 18.74 13.91
C THR A 367 -13.73 20.08 14.04
N GLY A 368 -13.95 20.77 12.91
CA GLY A 368 -14.52 22.12 12.84
C GLY A 368 -16.04 22.14 12.80
N ASP A 369 -16.56 23.36 12.86
CA ASP A 369 -17.99 23.68 12.84
C ASP A 369 -18.42 24.41 11.54
N ALA A 370 -19.67 24.90 11.51
CA ALA A 370 -20.21 25.64 10.37
C ALA A 370 -19.45 26.95 10.08
N THR A 371 -18.86 27.58 11.11
CA THR A 371 -18.06 28.81 10.93
C THR A 371 -16.76 28.48 10.20
N ASP A 372 -16.11 27.38 10.58
CA ASP A 372 -14.93 26.89 9.88
C ASP A 372 -15.25 26.52 8.42
N TYR A 373 -16.40 25.86 8.20
CA TYR A 373 -16.84 25.52 6.83
C TYR A 373 -16.96 26.75 5.94
N GLU A 374 -17.58 27.85 6.41
CA GLU A 374 -17.65 29.09 5.66
C GLU A 374 -16.27 29.68 5.37
N TRP A 375 -15.35 29.58 6.31
CA TRP A 375 -13.97 30.02 6.08
C TRP A 375 -13.30 29.19 4.96
N PHE A 376 -13.45 27.86 4.97
CA PHE A 376 -12.92 26.98 3.91
C PHE A 376 -13.52 27.33 2.55
N LEU A 377 -14.84 27.55 2.49
CA LEU A 377 -15.53 27.91 1.26
C LEU A 377 -15.07 29.31 0.74
N GLY A 378 -14.85 30.26 1.64
CA GLY A 378 -14.28 31.56 1.33
C GLY A 378 -12.88 31.45 0.72
N ARG A 379 -12.01 30.64 1.32
CA ARG A 379 -10.65 30.38 0.83
C ARG A 379 -10.62 29.64 -0.50
N TYR A 380 -11.57 28.75 -0.75
CA TYR A 380 -11.74 28.10 -2.05
C TYR A 380 -12.08 29.13 -3.15
N ARG A 381 -12.92 30.12 -2.84
CA ARG A 381 -13.33 31.18 -3.79
C ARG A 381 -12.23 32.22 -4.03
N ASP A 382 -11.41 32.49 -3.03
CA ASP A 382 -10.30 33.45 -3.09
C ASP A 382 -8.98 32.80 -2.64
N PRO A 383 -8.43 31.86 -3.42
CA PRO A 383 -7.23 31.13 -3.08
C PRO A 383 -5.96 31.91 -3.43
N SER A 384 -4.88 31.71 -2.66
CA SER A 384 -3.56 32.27 -2.99
C SER A 384 -2.86 31.46 -4.10
N THR A 385 -3.16 30.16 -4.23
CA THR A 385 -2.59 29.25 -5.23
C THR A 385 -3.61 28.21 -5.71
N PRO A 386 -3.45 27.65 -6.93
CA PRO A 386 -4.30 26.56 -7.39
C PRO A 386 -4.29 25.33 -6.46
N GLN A 387 -3.14 25.04 -5.83
CA GLN A 387 -3.00 23.92 -4.88
C GLN A 387 -3.82 24.17 -3.62
N GLU A 388 -3.80 25.40 -3.09
CA GLU A 388 -4.66 25.79 -1.98
C GLU A 388 -6.14 25.63 -2.35
N GLN A 389 -6.53 26.10 -3.53
CA GLN A 389 -7.92 25.99 -4.00
C GLN A 389 -8.44 24.54 -3.92
N ILE A 390 -7.67 23.60 -4.48
CA ILE A 390 -8.06 22.19 -4.49
C ILE A 390 -8.05 21.60 -3.07
N ARG A 391 -7.09 21.99 -2.24
CA ARG A 391 -7.02 21.56 -0.83
C ARG A 391 -8.25 22.01 -0.05
N MET A 392 -8.65 23.27 -0.18
CA MET A 392 -9.85 23.80 0.49
C MET A 392 -11.13 23.11 0.00
N LEU A 393 -11.23 22.87 -1.32
CA LEU A 393 -12.39 22.16 -1.90
C LEU A 393 -12.55 20.77 -1.29
N TYR A 394 -11.49 20.00 -1.27
CA TYR A 394 -11.56 18.62 -0.80
C TYR A 394 -11.70 18.52 0.73
N ALA A 395 -11.21 19.50 1.47
CA ALA A 395 -11.40 19.57 2.91
C ALA A 395 -12.88 19.75 3.32
N LEU A 396 -13.75 20.33 2.46
CA LEU A 396 -15.19 20.42 2.73
C LEU A 396 -15.86 19.05 2.95
N ALA A 397 -15.30 17.99 2.39
CA ALA A 397 -15.81 16.62 2.56
C ALA A 397 -15.43 15.97 3.89
N GLU A 398 -14.51 16.56 4.67
CA GLU A 398 -14.01 15.97 5.93
C GLU A 398 -14.86 16.38 7.16
N PHE A 399 -15.77 17.37 7.03
CA PHE A 399 -16.57 17.85 8.15
C PHE A 399 -17.49 16.76 8.73
N ASP A 400 -17.55 16.69 10.06
CA ASP A 400 -18.37 15.73 10.80
C ASP A 400 -19.79 16.31 11.08
N SER A 401 -20.51 16.63 9.99
CA SER A 401 -21.87 17.17 10.04
C SER A 401 -22.68 16.73 8.83
N ALA A 402 -23.82 16.10 9.06
CA ALA A 402 -24.73 15.67 8.00
C ALA A 402 -25.18 16.83 7.10
N GLU A 403 -25.46 17.98 7.71
CA GLU A 403 -25.88 19.20 6.99
C GLU A 403 -24.76 19.73 6.08
N LEU A 404 -23.52 19.80 6.60
CA LEU A 404 -22.38 20.30 5.84
C LEU A 404 -21.97 19.34 4.71
N ILE A 405 -22.06 18.04 4.92
CA ILE A 405 -21.83 17.05 3.86
C ILE A 405 -22.91 17.11 2.78
N ALA A 406 -24.20 17.25 3.14
CA ALA A 406 -25.25 17.47 2.15
C ALA A 406 -24.98 18.73 1.31
N ARG A 407 -24.65 19.83 1.95
CA ARG A 407 -24.27 21.09 1.30
C ARG A 407 -23.05 20.94 0.39
N THR A 408 -22.06 20.16 0.78
CA THR A 408 -20.87 19.87 -0.04
C THR A 408 -21.24 19.06 -1.29
N CYS A 409 -22.15 18.09 -1.16
CA CYS A 409 -22.66 17.33 -2.30
C CYS A 409 -23.42 18.23 -3.28
N ASP A 410 -24.32 19.12 -2.79
CA ASP A 410 -25.01 20.11 -3.63
C ASP A 410 -24.01 21.06 -4.31
N PHE A 411 -23.01 21.54 -3.58
CA PHE A 411 -21.97 22.42 -4.09
C PHE A 411 -21.17 21.76 -5.23
N ALA A 412 -20.90 20.45 -5.15
CA ALA A 412 -20.19 19.71 -6.19
C ALA A 412 -20.88 19.77 -7.57
N LEU A 413 -22.20 19.98 -7.61
CA LEU A 413 -23.00 20.07 -8.84
C LEU A 413 -23.15 21.50 -9.36
N THR A 414 -22.63 22.52 -8.67
CA THR A 414 -22.68 23.90 -9.11
C THR A 414 -21.60 24.22 -10.14
N SER A 415 -21.79 25.31 -10.88
CA SER A 415 -20.78 25.86 -11.82
C SER A 415 -19.52 26.39 -11.14
N GLU A 416 -19.51 26.54 -9.81
CA GLU A 416 -18.32 26.95 -9.05
C GLU A 416 -17.27 25.80 -8.97
N VAL A 417 -17.70 24.55 -9.03
CA VAL A 417 -16.81 23.38 -9.00
C VAL A 417 -16.54 22.92 -10.42
N LYS A 418 -15.26 22.86 -10.80
CA LYS A 418 -14.86 22.36 -12.12
C LYS A 418 -15.33 20.92 -12.31
N THR A 419 -15.87 20.59 -13.48
CA THR A 419 -16.40 19.27 -13.82
C THR A 419 -15.41 18.14 -13.52
N GLN A 420 -14.12 18.35 -13.77
CA GLN A 420 -13.07 17.36 -13.45
C GLN A 420 -12.87 17.12 -11.94
N ASN A 421 -13.26 18.06 -11.07
CA ASN A 421 -13.06 17.94 -9.61
C ASN A 421 -14.30 17.40 -8.90
N ALA A 422 -15.49 17.57 -9.48
CA ALA A 422 -16.76 17.18 -8.86
C ALA A 422 -16.81 15.67 -8.49
N PRO A 423 -16.42 14.72 -9.37
CA PRO A 423 -16.42 13.31 -9.01
C PRO A 423 -15.50 12.99 -7.82
N PHE A 424 -14.32 13.63 -7.75
CA PHE A 424 -13.39 13.45 -6.64
C PHE A 424 -13.91 14.02 -5.32
N LEU A 425 -14.59 15.17 -5.36
CA LEU A 425 -15.25 15.75 -4.18
C LEU A 425 -16.37 14.83 -3.67
N LEU A 426 -17.24 14.35 -4.56
CA LEU A 426 -18.31 13.41 -4.21
C LEU A 426 -17.76 12.10 -3.67
N ASN A 427 -16.69 11.55 -4.27
CA ASN A 427 -16.02 10.35 -3.74
C ASN A 427 -15.50 10.57 -2.32
N ARG A 428 -14.94 11.75 -2.01
CA ARG A 428 -14.51 12.08 -0.65
C ARG A 428 -15.69 12.19 0.32
N CYS A 429 -16.82 12.78 -0.10
CA CYS A 429 -18.04 12.78 0.71
C CYS A 429 -18.56 11.37 0.99
N ILE A 430 -18.51 10.44 0.01
CA ILE A 430 -18.85 9.02 0.20
C ILE A 430 -17.87 8.35 1.17
N ALA A 431 -16.59 8.73 1.12
CA ALA A 431 -15.56 8.24 2.03
C ALA A 431 -15.64 8.85 3.44
N ASN A 432 -16.51 9.86 3.68
CA ASN A 432 -16.70 10.44 5.01
C ASN A 432 -17.12 9.37 6.02
N ARG A 433 -16.50 9.39 7.21
CA ARG A 433 -16.65 8.33 8.21
C ARG A 433 -18.12 8.11 8.64
N LYS A 434 -18.85 9.19 8.93
CA LYS A 434 -20.20 9.12 9.51
C LYS A 434 -21.32 9.37 8.50
N HIS A 435 -21.03 10.12 7.45
CA HIS A 435 -22.05 10.65 6.54
C HIS A 435 -21.90 10.10 5.10
N GLY A 436 -21.03 9.12 4.89
CA GLY A 436 -20.76 8.54 3.57
C GLY A 436 -21.99 7.90 2.90
N GLU A 437 -22.85 7.23 3.66
CA GLU A 437 -24.08 6.64 3.15
C GLU A 437 -25.04 7.71 2.60
N GLN A 438 -25.17 8.84 3.30
CA GLN A 438 -25.96 9.99 2.85
C GLN A 438 -25.43 10.54 1.51
N ALA A 439 -24.10 10.69 1.38
CA ALA A 439 -23.46 11.15 0.15
C ALA A 439 -23.65 10.15 -0.99
N TRP A 440 -23.56 8.84 -0.72
CA TRP A 440 -23.85 7.81 -1.71
C TRP A 440 -25.32 7.87 -2.21
N ASN A 441 -26.26 8.04 -1.29
CA ASN A 441 -27.68 8.19 -1.65
C ASN A 441 -27.92 9.44 -2.48
N PHE A 442 -27.22 10.55 -2.19
CA PHE A 442 -27.24 11.76 -3.02
C PHE A 442 -26.77 11.48 -4.46
N VAL A 443 -25.62 10.80 -4.61
CA VAL A 443 -25.09 10.43 -5.94
C VAL A 443 -26.08 9.55 -6.71
N ARG A 444 -26.67 8.53 -6.06
CA ARG A 444 -27.69 7.66 -6.69
C ARG A 444 -28.90 8.42 -7.19
N GLN A 445 -29.34 9.45 -6.47
CA GLN A 445 -30.49 10.28 -6.84
C GLN A 445 -30.20 11.26 -7.96
N ASN A 446 -28.93 11.65 -8.13
CA ASN A 446 -28.49 12.66 -9.10
C ASN A 446 -27.61 12.05 -10.22
N TRP A 447 -27.72 10.75 -10.50
CA TRP A 447 -26.87 10.02 -11.45
C TRP A 447 -27.15 10.36 -12.94
N GLN A 448 -28.06 11.24 -13.27
CA GLN A 448 -28.41 11.57 -14.65
C GLN A 448 -27.49 12.60 -15.27
#